data_6ca02f5654474c3264d7a0615722d054
#
_entry.id   6ca02f5654474c3264d7a0615722d054
#
_cell.length_a   1.000
_cell.length_b   1.000
_cell.length_c   1.000
_cell.angle_alpha   90.00
_cell.angle_beta   90.00
_cell.angle_gamma   90.00
#
_symmetry.space_group_name_H-M   'P 1'
#
loop_
_entity.id
_entity.type
_entity.pdbx_description
1 polymer ?
#
loop_
_entity_poly.entity_id
_entity_poly.type
_entity_poly.pdbx_seq_one_letter_code
_entity_poly.pdbx_strand_id
1 'polypeptide(L)'
;ISRPQLRCDSMLGMIVACDRNGAIGKDGDLPWRQSTDLKHFKQVTMGSNLIMGRKTWDSLPGMLPGRTHYVLSRGDVEGVEVVTFEQALEMDGWIIGGGEIYKLFLEHVSELHRTIIDARVSDADTHFPDITGLGFTLTEEKHIAAGEKDQHDMVFQHWNRNL
;
A
#
# COMPACT_ATOMS: atom_id res chain seq x y z
N ILE A 1 -3.68 15.90 24.60
CA ILE A 1 -4.05 15.93 24.20
C ILE A 1 -4.19 15.78 23.65
N SER A 2 -3.95 15.75 23.76
CA SER A 2 -4.28 15.65 23.20
C SER A 2 -4.40 15.34 22.47
N ARG A 3 -4.17 15.27 22.31
CA ARG A 3 -4.36 15.08 21.46
C ARG A 3 -5.20 15.19 20.80
N PRO A 4 -5.71 15.25 21.00
CA PRO A 4 -6.56 15.10 20.03
C PRO A 4 -6.36 15.69 18.87
N GLN A 5 -5.99 16.33 18.80
CA GLN A 5 -5.76 16.94 17.76
C GLN A 5 -4.99 16.22 16.84
N LEU A 6 -4.44 15.44 17.23
CA LEU A 6 -3.77 14.72 16.47
C LEU A 6 -4.53 14.08 15.48
N ARG A 7 -5.72 13.89 15.70
CA ARG A 7 -6.52 13.18 14.90
C ARG A 7 -6.76 13.73 13.59
N CYS A 8 -7.00 14.99 13.46
CA CYS A 8 -7.16 15.66 12.20
C CYS A 8 -5.86 15.51 11.42
N ASP A 9 -4.83 15.10 12.12
CA ASP A 9 -3.56 14.88 11.51
C ASP A 9 -3.29 13.41 11.35
N SER A 10 -4.32 12.61 11.30
CA SER A 10 -4.17 11.21 11.06
C SER A 10 -3.28 10.99 9.87
N MET A 11 -2.27 10.15 10.05
CA MET A 11 -1.26 9.90 9.03
C MET A 11 -1.55 8.60 8.31
N LEU A 12 -2.77 8.47 7.81
CA LEU A 12 -3.12 7.30 7.02
C LEU A 12 -2.53 7.47 5.62
N GLY A 13 -1.67 6.56 5.26
CA GLY A 13 -1.02 6.53 3.95
C GLY A 13 -1.32 5.26 3.21
N MET A 14 -0.82 5.18 1.99
CA MET A 14 -1.04 4.03 1.12
C MET A 14 0.29 3.71 0.44
N ILE A 15 0.59 2.42 0.29
CA ILE A 15 1.80 1.98 -0.39
C ILE A 15 1.46 0.88 -1.38
N VAL A 16 1.99 0.98 -2.58
CA VAL A 16 1.66 0.06 -3.67
C VAL A 16 2.82 -0.05 -4.64
N ALA A 17 2.96 -1.22 -5.26
CA ALA A 17 3.84 -1.42 -6.41
C ALA A 17 2.96 -1.86 -7.58
N CYS A 18 3.11 -1.21 -8.72
CA CYS A 18 2.34 -1.52 -9.92
C CYS A 18 3.24 -1.47 -11.15
N ASP A 19 2.78 -2.04 -12.25
CA ASP A 19 3.51 -1.94 -13.51
C ASP A 19 3.17 -0.61 -14.22
N ARG A 20 3.66 -0.43 -15.44
CA ARG A 20 3.44 0.80 -16.19
C ARG A 20 1.97 1.08 -16.51
N ASN A 21 1.14 0.06 -16.49
CA ASN A 21 -0.29 0.19 -16.74
C ASN A 21 -1.13 0.19 -15.47
N GLY A 22 -0.47 0.22 -14.30
CA GLY A 22 -1.15 0.20 -13.02
C GLY A 22 -1.50 -1.20 -12.53
N ALA A 23 -1.04 -2.25 -13.20
CA ALA A 23 -1.35 -3.62 -12.80
C ALA A 23 -0.71 -3.95 -11.46
N ILE A 24 -1.47 -4.52 -10.54
CA ILE A 24 -1.01 -4.90 -9.21
C ILE A 24 -1.24 -6.38 -8.89
N GLY A 25 -1.90 -7.11 -9.76
CA GLY A 25 -2.10 -8.53 -9.54
C GLY A 25 -2.56 -9.28 -10.76
N LYS A 26 -2.22 -10.56 -10.79
CA LYS A 26 -2.68 -11.50 -11.79
C LYS A 26 -2.84 -12.84 -11.09
N ASP A 27 -4.03 -13.42 -11.17
CA ASP A 27 -4.35 -14.70 -10.53
C ASP A 27 -4.01 -14.73 -9.03
N GLY A 28 -4.17 -13.61 -8.35
CA GLY A 28 -3.94 -13.51 -6.91
C GLY A 28 -2.50 -13.32 -6.48
N ASP A 29 -1.56 -13.24 -7.42
CA ASP A 29 -0.14 -13.09 -7.10
C ASP A 29 0.45 -11.83 -7.72
N LEU A 30 1.58 -11.42 -7.17
CA LEU A 30 2.40 -10.38 -7.78
C LEU A 30 3.12 -10.98 -8.98
N PRO A 31 3.06 -10.33 -10.13
CA PRO A 31 3.63 -10.89 -11.36
C PRO A 31 5.14 -10.65 -11.54
N TRP A 32 5.83 -10.22 -10.49
CA TRP A 32 7.28 -9.94 -10.56
C TRP A 32 7.96 -10.23 -9.22
N ARG A 33 9.30 -10.27 -9.27
CA ARG A 33 10.13 -10.34 -8.08
C ARG A 33 11.01 -9.10 -8.05
N GLN A 34 10.89 -8.31 -6.99
CA GLN A 34 11.58 -7.02 -6.85
C GLN A 34 12.07 -6.88 -5.41
N SER A 35 13.24 -7.42 -5.12
CA SER A 35 13.82 -7.40 -3.78
C SER A 35 14.03 -5.99 -3.26
N THR A 36 14.45 -5.07 -4.13
CA THR A 36 14.68 -3.68 -3.75
C THR A 36 13.36 -3.01 -3.33
N ASP A 37 12.27 -3.34 -4.01
CA ASP A 37 10.96 -2.81 -3.63
C ASP A 37 10.48 -3.38 -2.30
N LEU A 38 10.75 -4.64 -2.01
CA LEU A 38 10.41 -5.24 -0.72
C LEU A 38 11.17 -4.56 0.42
N LYS A 39 12.42 -4.18 0.20
CA LYS A 39 13.21 -3.44 1.18
C LYS A 39 12.65 -2.04 1.39
N HIS A 40 12.22 -1.40 0.33
CA HIS A 40 11.59 -0.08 0.38
C HIS A 40 10.30 -0.15 1.19
N PHE A 41 9.46 -1.14 0.93
CA PHE A 41 8.23 -1.39 1.67
C PHE A 41 8.54 -1.53 3.17
N LYS A 42 9.55 -2.32 3.50
CA LYS A 42 9.95 -2.54 4.88
C LYS A 42 10.38 -1.24 5.55
N GLN A 43 11.19 -0.44 4.87
CA GLN A 43 11.67 0.83 5.41
C GLN A 43 10.52 1.81 5.67
N VAL A 44 9.59 1.92 4.75
CA VAL A 44 8.47 2.85 4.87
C VAL A 44 7.52 2.42 5.99
N THR A 45 7.27 1.13 6.12
CA THR A 45 6.23 0.62 7.03
C THR A 45 6.73 0.21 8.41
N MET A 46 8.03 0.14 8.63
CA MET A 46 8.58 -0.35 9.90
C MET A 46 8.08 0.49 11.08
N GLY A 47 7.61 -0.19 12.12
CA GLY A 47 7.10 0.47 13.32
C GLY A 47 5.66 0.96 13.19
N SER A 48 5.02 0.73 12.05
CA SER A 48 3.68 1.25 11.78
C SER A 48 2.62 0.17 11.78
N ASN A 49 1.36 0.60 11.69
CA ASN A 49 0.23 -0.29 11.49
C ASN A 49 0.07 -0.57 10.01
N LEU A 50 -0.25 -1.81 9.67
CA LEU A 50 -0.59 -2.22 8.32
C LEU A 50 -2.07 -2.54 8.26
N ILE A 51 -2.78 -1.96 7.32
CA ILE A 51 -4.22 -2.17 7.13
C ILE A 51 -4.43 -2.81 5.77
N MET A 52 -5.12 -3.94 5.74
CA MET A 52 -5.22 -4.73 4.53
C MET A 52 -6.56 -5.45 4.42
N GLY A 53 -6.86 -5.92 3.23
CA GLY A 53 -8.01 -6.79 3.02
C GLY A 53 -7.67 -8.23 3.36
N ARG A 54 -8.70 -9.07 3.43
CA ARG A 54 -8.56 -10.48 3.78
C ARG A 54 -7.65 -11.24 2.83
N LYS A 55 -7.78 -10.99 1.54
CA LYS A 55 -6.96 -11.69 0.54
C LYS A 55 -5.48 -11.38 0.69
N THR A 56 -5.17 -10.13 1.00
CA THR A 56 -3.78 -9.73 1.23
C THR A 56 -3.23 -10.43 2.47
N TRP A 57 -4.02 -10.48 3.55
CA TRP A 57 -3.63 -11.19 4.76
C TRP A 57 -3.33 -12.65 4.47
N ASP A 58 -4.22 -13.31 3.72
CA ASP A 58 -4.05 -14.71 3.39
C ASP A 58 -2.82 -14.98 2.52
N SER A 59 -2.36 -13.97 1.77
CA SER A 59 -1.20 -14.11 0.89
C SER A 59 0.14 -13.88 1.60
N LEU A 60 0.10 -13.32 2.81
CA LEU A 60 1.35 -13.08 3.55
C LEU A 60 1.90 -14.38 4.12
N PRO A 61 3.23 -14.52 4.17
CA PRO A 61 3.84 -15.72 4.75
C PRO A 61 3.69 -15.81 6.26
N GLY A 62 3.19 -14.74 6.89
CA GLY A 62 3.02 -14.62 8.33
C GLY A 62 3.05 -13.18 8.73
N MET A 63 3.13 -12.91 10.02
CA MET A 63 3.28 -11.54 10.53
C MET A 63 4.60 -10.96 10.06
N LEU A 64 4.56 -9.73 9.58
CA LEU A 64 5.78 -9.00 9.21
C LEU A 64 6.37 -8.37 10.48
N PRO A 65 7.62 -8.67 10.83
CA PRO A 65 8.21 -8.19 12.08
C PRO A 65 8.24 -6.67 12.20
N GLY A 66 7.97 -6.17 13.41
CA GLY A 66 8.06 -4.74 13.70
C GLY A 66 6.85 -3.93 13.26
N ARG A 67 5.78 -4.58 12.85
CA ARG A 67 4.57 -3.91 12.38
C ARG A 67 3.34 -4.61 12.96
N THR A 68 2.27 -3.86 13.18
CA THR A 68 1.01 -4.40 13.68
C THR A 68 0.04 -4.56 12.51
N HIS A 69 -0.59 -5.71 12.42
CA HIS A 69 -1.44 -6.06 11.28
C HIS A 69 -2.92 -5.93 11.64
N TYR A 70 -3.68 -5.30 10.74
CA TYR A 70 -5.13 -5.16 10.88
C TYR A 70 -5.78 -5.54 9.56
N VAL A 71 -6.83 -6.34 9.65
CA VAL A 71 -7.58 -6.77 8.48
C VAL A 71 -8.96 -6.11 8.48
N LEU A 72 -9.33 -5.52 7.35
CA LEU A 72 -10.65 -4.96 7.19
C LEU A 72 -11.61 -6.13 6.91
N SER A 73 -12.53 -6.38 7.83
CA SER A 73 -13.47 -7.48 7.71
C SER A 73 -14.71 -7.21 8.55
N ARG A 74 -15.82 -7.80 8.16
CA ARG A 74 -17.08 -7.72 8.92
C ARG A 74 -17.16 -8.75 10.02
N GLY A 75 -16.36 -9.79 9.93
CA GLY A 75 -16.33 -10.86 10.93
C GLY A 75 -14.91 -11.10 11.39
N ASP A 76 -14.75 -11.97 12.37
CA ASP A 76 -13.44 -12.28 12.89
C ASP A 76 -12.58 -13.01 11.88
N VAL A 77 -11.28 -12.77 11.95
CA VAL A 77 -10.29 -13.47 11.13
C VAL A 77 -9.26 -14.03 12.10
N GLU A 78 -8.99 -15.32 11.99
CA GLU A 78 -8.08 -15.98 12.90
C GLU A 78 -6.66 -15.44 12.81
N GLY A 79 -6.06 -15.21 13.96
CA GLY A 79 -4.64 -14.84 14.05
C GLY A 79 -4.33 -13.37 13.81
N VAL A 80 -5.33 -12.51 13.67
CA VAL A 80 -5.09 -11.09 13.41
C VAL A 80 -6.21 -10.23 13.97
N GLU A 81 -5.91 -8.97 14.26
CA GLU A 81 -6.92 -8.00 14.66
C GLU A 81 -7.76 -7.57 13.45
N VAL A 82 -9.04 -7.39 13.69
CA VAL A 82 -9.98 -6.97 12.65
C VAL A 82 -10.46 -5.55 12.94
N VAL A 83 -10.59 -4.75 11.92
CA VAL A 83 -11.10 -3.37 12.04
C VAL A 83 -12.19 -3.13 11.01
N THR A 84 -13.08 -2.20 11.33
CA THR A 84 -14.07 -1.71 10.36
C THR A 84 -13.45 -0.58 9.55
N PHE A 85 -14.12 -0.19 8.47
CA PHE A 85 -13.69 0.95 7.67
C PHE A 85 -13.61 2.21 8.52
N GLU A 86 -14.62 2.46 9.34
CA GLU A 86 -14.67 3.63 10.21
C GLU A 86 -13.53 3.64 11.23
N GLN A 87 -13.22 2.49 11.81
CA GLN A 87 -12.10 2.38 12.74
C GLN A 87 -10.78 2.65 12.03
N ALA A 88 -10.62 2.13 10.83
CA ALA A 88 -9.39 2.32 10.05
C ALA A 88 -9.15 3.79 9.70
N LEU A 89 -10.22 4.54 9.43
CA LEU A 89 -10.08 5.97 9.10
C LEU A 89 -9.52 6.80 10.27
N GLU A 90 -9.63 6.29 11.50
CA GLU A 90 -9.11 6.99 12.67
C GLU A 90 -7.70 6.54 13.05
N MET A 91 -7.12 5.63 12.27
CA MET A 91 -5.81 5.07 12.58
C MET A 91 -4.70 5.78 11.81
N ASP A 92 -3.50 5.72 12.37
CA ASP A 92 -2.29 6.01 11.62
C ASP A 92 -1.82 4.69 11.04
N GLY A 93 -1.21 4.72 9.87
CA GLY A 93 -0.67 3.50 9.29
C GLY A 93 -0.69 3.52 7.77
N TRP A 94 -0.51 2.35 7.20
CA TRP A 94 -0.37 2.17 5.76
C TRP A 94 -1.39 1.18 5.23
N ILE A 95 -2.12 1.60 4.21
CA ILE A 95 -3.01 0.73 3.45
C ILE A 95 -2.13 -0.04 2.46
N ILE A 96 -2.12 -1.36 2.56
CA ILE A 96 -1.21 -2.17 1.74
C ILE A 96 -1.91 -3.07 0.71
N GLY A 97 -3.21 -2.97 0.55
CA GLY A 97 -3.93 -3.68 -0.50
C GLY A 97 -5.04 -4.57 0.01
N GLY A 98 -5.68 -5.31 -0.82
CA GLY A 98 -5.50 -5.27 -2.29
C GLY A 98 -6.37 -4.27 -3.02
N GLY A 99 -6.66 -4.58 -4.27
CA GLY A 99 -7.31 -3.64 -5.17
C GLY A 99 -8.58 -3.00 -4.65
N GLU A 100 -9.46 -3.78 -4.04
CA GLU A 100 -10.70 -3.25 -3.47
C GLU A 100 -10.42 -2.30 -2.31
N ILE A 101 -9.42 -2.62 -1.49
CA ILE A 101 -9.06 -1.82 -0.33
C ILE A 101 -8.40 -0.51 -0.78
N TYR A 102 -7.57 -0.55 -1.83
CA TYR A 102 -7.00 0.67 -2.40
C TYR A 102 -8.11 1.62 -2.87
N LYS A 103 -9.10 1.10 -3.59
CA LYS A 103 -10.21 1.92 -4.07
C LYS A 103 -10.99 2.54 -2.92
N LEU A 104 -11.22 1.76 -1.87
CA LEU A 104 -12.02 2.20 -0.73
C LEU A 104 -11.35 3.34 0.04
N PHE A 105 -10.02 3.30 0.18
CA PHE A 105 -9.31 4.26 1.01
C PHE A 105 -8.66 5.42 0.23
N LEU A 106 -8.59 5.34 -1.08
CA LEU A 106 -7.83 6.32 -1.86
C LEU A 106 -8.22 7.78 -1.59
N GLU A 107 -9.51 8.05 -1.39
CA GLU A 107 -9.98 9.40 -1.11
C GLU A 107 -9.64 9.87 0.30
N HIS A 108 -9.20 8.99 1.17
CA HIS A 108 -9.00 9.27 2.59
C HIS A 108 -7.55 9.30 3.03
N VAL A 109 -6.61 8.98 2.14
CA VAL A 109 -5.20 8.99 2.50
C VAL A 109 -4.54 10.29 2.09
N SER A 110 -3.58 10.76 2.90
CA SER A 110 -2.87 12.00 2.63
C SER A 110 -1.51 11.76 1.97
N GLU A 111 -1.05 10.52 1.95
CA GLU A 111 0.27 10.18 1.47
C GLU A 111 0.22 8.89 0.68
N LEU A 112 0.92 8.84 -0.45
CA LEU A 112 0.98 7.66 -1.30
C LEU A 112 2.42 7.40 -1.70
N HIS A 113 2.92 6.21 -1.38
CA HIS A 113 4.18 5.71 -1.92
C HIS A 113 3.85 4.72 -3.02
N ARG A 114 4.17 5.08 -4.25
CA ARG A 114 3.91 4.21 -5.40
C ARG A 114 5.20 3.87 -6.11
N THR A 115 5.45 2.57 -6.27
CA THR A 115 6.55 2.09 -7.08
C THR A 115 5.99 1.70 -8.45
N ILE A 116 6.56 2.27 -9.51
CA ILE A 116 6.23 1.87 -10.87
C ILE A 116 7.31 0.91 -11.33
N ILE A 117 6.93 -0.33 -11.56
CA ILE A 117 7.84 -1.37 -12.04
C ILE A 117 7.90 -1.27 -13.57
N ASP A 118 9.10 -1.30 -14.14
CA ASP A 118 9.29 -1.19 -15.58
C ASP A 118 8.93 -2.50 -16.26
N ALA A 119 7.65 -2.81 -16.25
CA ALA A 119 7.09 -4.02 -16.83
C ALA A 119 5.68 -3.73 -17.33
N ARG A 120 5.17 -4.62 -18.16
CA ARG A 120 3.76 -4.56 -18.61
C ARG A 120 3.23 -5.97 -18.51
N VAL A 121 2.36 -6.18 -17.54
CA VAL A 121 1.79 -7.50 -17.28
C VAL A 121 0.61 -7.72 -18.22
N SER A 122 0.68 -8.78 -19.03
CA SER A 122 -0.44 -9.16 -19.88
C SER A 122 -1.52 -9.80 -19.05
N ASP A 123 -2.76 -9.50 -19.34
CA ASP A 123 -3.91 -10.13 -18.68
C ASP A 123 -3.95 -9.96 -17.18
N ALA A 124 -3.46 -8.82 -16.67
CA ALA A 124 -3.59 -8.51 -15.26
C ALA A 124 -5.07 -8.34 -14.93
N ASP A 125 -5.48 -8.87 -13.78
CA ASP A 125 -6.88 -8.83 -13.36
C ASP A 125 -7.15 -7.76 -12.30
N THR A 126 -6.13 -7.16 -11.74
CA THR A 126 -6.29 -6.15 -10.70
C THR A 126 -5.37 -4.96 -10.99
N HIS A 127 -5.93 -3.77 -10.91
CA HIS A 127 -5.19 -2.53 -11.19
C HIS A 127 -5.35 -1.53 -10.06
N PHE A 128 -4.29 -0.74 -9.84
CA PHE A 128 -4.37 0.38 -8.91
C PHE A 128 -5.20 1.50 -9.56
N PRO A 129 -6.07 2.17 -8.79
CA PRO A 129 -6.92 3.22 -9.36
C PRO A 129 -6.12 4.42 -9.88
N ASP A 130 -6.71 5.16 -10.81
CA ASP A 130 -6.12 6.38 -11.33
C ASP A 130 -6.22 7.46 -10.25
N ILE A 131 -5.11 8.16 -9.99
CA ILE A 131 -5.05 9.21 -8.99
C ILE A 131 -5.22 10.61 -9.57
N THR A 132 -5.41 10.72 -10.90
CA THR A 132 -5.57 12.00 -11.57
C THR A 132 -6.79 12.75 -11.02
N GLY A 133 -6.62 14.01 -10.71
CA GLY A 133 -7.73 14.83 -10.23
C GLY A 133 -8.07 14.70 -8.75
N LEU A 134 -7.32 13.89 -8.01
CA LEU A 134 -7.58 13.67 -6.59
C LEU A 134 -6.79 14.61 -5.67
N GLY A 135 -6.00 15.50 -6.25
CA GLY A 135 -5.26 16.50 -5.47
C GLY A 135 -3.89 16.07 -4.99
N PHE A 136 -3.41 14.91 -5.43
CA PHE A 136 -2.06 14.49 -5.07
C PHE A 136 -1.01 15.28 -5.84
N THR A 137 0.07 15.62 -5.14
CA THR A 137 1.25 16.27 -5.72
C THR A 137 2.45 15.35 -5.59
N LEU A 138 3.16 15.13 -6.68
CA LEU A 138 4.38 14.32 -6.66
C LEU A 138 5.48 15.14 -5.98
N THR A 139 5.95 14.68 -4.83
CA THR A 139 6.94 15.40 -4.04
C THR A 139 8.34 14.81 -4.17
N GLU A 140 8.46 13.55 -4.54
CA GLU A 140 9.76 12.93 -4.75
C GLU A 140 9.63 11.82 -5.77
N GLU A 141 10.64 11.68 -6.62
CA GLU A 141 10.70 10.59 -7.59
C GLU A 141 12.15 10.14 -7.74
N LYS A 142 12.40 8.83 -7.64
CA LYS A 142 13.72 8.27 -7.80
C LYS A 142 13.68 7.10 -8.76
N HIS A 143 14.57 7.12 -9.74
CA HIS A 143 14.72 6.01 -10.69
C HIS A 143 15.76 5.04 -10.13
N ILE A 144 15.37 3.78 -10.00
CA ILE A 144 16.19 2.74 -9.37
C ILE A 144 16.45 1.64 -10.41
N ALA A 145 17.73 1.40 -10.70
CA ALA A 145 18.10 0.31 -11.58
C ALA A 145 17.93 -1.03 -10.87
N ALA A 146 17.55 -2.06 -11.61
CA ALA A 146 17.38 -3.40 -11.05
C ALA A 146 18.68 -3.90 -10.43
N GLY A 147 18.61 -4.35 -9.17
CA GLY A 147 19.70 -5.05 -8.50
C GLY A 147 19.69 -6.54 -8.88
N GLU A 148 20.59 -7.31 -8.29
CA GLU A 148 20.72 -8.74 -8.61
C GLU A 148 19.45 -9.54 -8.42
N LYS A 149 18.63 -9.18 -7.44
CA LYS A 149 17.41 -9.89 -7.11
C LYS A 149 16.15 -9.19 -7.60
N ASP A 150 16.29 -8.27 -8.53
CA ASP A 150 15.17 -7.57 -9.14
C ASP A 150 15.03 -8.00 -10.59
N GLN A 151 13.81 -8.20 -11.03
CA GLN A 151 13.53 -8.54 -12.42
C GLN A 151 13.48 -7.32 -13.33
N HIS A 152 13.19 -6.15 -12.76
CA HIS A 152 12.97 -4.93 -13.52
C HIS A 152 13.53 -3.70 -12.84
N ASP A 153 13.83 -2.67 -13.63
CA ASP A 153 14.08 -1.33 -13.10
C ASP A 153 12.75 -0.80 -12.53
N MET A 154 12.83 0.22 -11.71
CA MET A 154 11.63 0.76 -11.07
C MET A 154 11.78 2.23 -10.77
N VAL A 155 10.65 2.89 -10.48
CA VAL A 155 10.63 4.29 -10.06
C VAL A 155 9.88 4.36 -8.75
N PHE A 156 10.52 4.91 -7.73
CA PHE A 156 9.85 5.17 -6.45
C PHE A 156 9.26 6.56 -6.51
N GLN A 157 7.96 6.67 -6.24
CA GLN A 157 7.24 7.95 -6.22
C GLN A 157 6.64 8.19 -4.85
N HIS A 158 6.76 9.43 -4.37
CA HIS A 158 6.13 9.84 -3.13
C HIS A 158 5.18 11.00 -3.46
N TRP A 159 3.91 10.78 -3.20
CA TRP A 159 2.84 11.74 -3.46
C TRP A 159 2.23 12.20 -2.16
N ASN A 160 1.86 13.46 -2.06
CA ASN A 160 1.22 14.02 -0.88
C ASN A 160 -0.02 14.84 -1.29
N ARG A 161 -0.94 14.94 -0.36
CA ARG A 161 -2.17 15.67 -0.56
C ARG A 161 -2.65 16.25 0.77
N ASN A 162 -3.19 17.46 0.73
CA ASN A 162 -3.85 18.05 1.89
C ASN A 162 -5.31 17.61 1.87
N LEU A 163 -5.79 17.09 2.99
CA LEU A 163 -7.19 16.69 3.13
C LEU A 163 -7.96 17.66 4.00
#